data_86c1724bd3dcf99e49bc12e7374871f0
#
_entry.id   86c1724bd3dcf99e49bc12e7374871f0
#
_cell.length_a   1.000
_cell.length_b   1.000
_cell.length_c   1.000
_cell.angle_alpha   90.00
_cell.angle_beta   90.00
_cell.angle_gamma   90.00
#
_symmetry.space_group_name_H-M   'P 1'
#
loop_
_entity.id
_entity.type
_entity.pdbx_description
1 polymer ?
#
loop_
_entity_poly.entity_id
_entity_poly.type
_entity_poly.pdbx_seq_one_letter_code
_entity_poly.pdbx_strand_id
1 'polypeptide(L)'
;TPMHLDGALDTAALRRLVDFQIDNGTTAIIAVGTTGESPTLDMQEHCEVIRLAVEYARGRVPVIAGTGSNSTIEAIELTQCAQEAGAQACLLVTPYYNKPTQEGLYLHYKAVAEAVPIPQILYNVPGRTVCDILPATVARLARIPNIIGIKEATGNLDRVRELRTLCPKEFELYSGDDATAMEFMLLGGQGVISVTTNVAPRAMHDM
;
A
#
# COMPACT_ATOMS: atom_id res chain seq x y z
N THR A 1 -8.62 -10.28 -2.57
CA THR A 1 -9.98 -10.00 -3.07
C THR A 1 -10.72 -11.31 -3.24
N PRO A 2 -11.87 -11.55 -2.56
CA PRO A 2 -12.63 -12.78 -2.73
C PRO A 2 -13.37 -12.79 -4.06
N MET A 3 -13.36 -13.96 -4.71
CA MET A 3 -13.97 -14.18 -6.02
C MET A 3 -14.74 -15.51 -6.04
N HIS A 4 -15.77 -15.58 -6.88
CA HIS A 4 -16.44 -16.83 -7.20
C HIS A 4 -15.62 -17.69 -8.16
N LEU A 5 -16.04 -18.95 -8.37
CA LEU A 5 -15.32 -19.87 -9.26
C LEU A 5 -15.29 -19.43 -10.73
N ASP A 6 -16.19 -18.57 -11.14
CA ASP A 6 -16.25 -17.96 -12.48
C ASP A 6 -15.40 -16.68 -12.60
N GLY A 7 -14.74 -16.26 -11.51
CA GLY A 7 -13.90 -15.06 -11.43
C GLY A 7 -14.64 -13.79 -11.02
N ALA A 8 -15.97 -13.80 -10.91
CA ALA A 8 -16.72 -12.62 -10.47
C ALA A 8 -16.43 -12.28 -8.99
N LEU A 9 -16.50 -11.01 -8.64
CA LEU A 9 -16.28 -10.53 -7.28
C LEU A 9 -17.31 -11.10 -6.28
N ASP A 10 -16.86 -11.73 -5.21
CA ASP A 10 -17.72 -12.11 -4.08
C ASP A 10 -17.80 -10.93 -3.08
N THR A 11 -18.70 -9.99 -3.37
CA THR A 11 -18.90 -8.79 -2.55
C THR A 11 -19.41 -9.10 -1.16
N ALA A 12 -20.15 -10.21 -0.98
CA ALA A 12 -20.63 -10.67 0.32
C ALA A 12 -19.48 -11.20 1.18
N ALA A 13 -18.56 -11.95 0.60
CA ALA A 13 -17.35 -12.38 1.29
C ALA A 13 -16.42 -11.19 1.61
N LEU A 14 -16.27 -10.22 0.69
CA LEU A 14 -15.50 -9.01 0.93
C LEU A 14 -16.01 -8.27 2.17
N ARG A 15 -17.32 -8.09 2.29
CA ARG A 15 -17.92 -7.47 3.48
C ARG A 15 -17.59 -8.22 4.76
N ARG A 16 -17.75 -9.55 4.77
CA ARG A 16 -17.40 -10.38 5.93
C ARG A 16 -15.91 -10.25 6.31
N LEU A 17 -15.02 -10.17 5.31
CA LEU A 17 -13.58 -9.99 5.56
C LEU A 17 -13.27 -8.62 6.16
N VAL A 18 -13.90 -7.55 5.66
CA VAL A 18 -13.74 -6.20 6.24
C VAL A 18 -14.19 -6.19 7.70
N ASP A 19 -15.37 -6.73 7.99
CA ASP A 19 -15.88 -6.81 9.37
C ASP A 19 -14.96 -7.68 10.25
N PHE A 20 -14.52 -8.84 9.75
CA PHE A 20 -13.58 -9.73 10.46
C PHE A 20 -12.26 -9.03 10.83
N GLN A 21 -11.67 -8.26 9.92
CA GLN A 21 -10.46 -7.51 10.19
C GLN A 21 -10.68 -6.47 11.31
N ILE A 22 -11.74 -5.69 11.20
CA ILE A 22 -12.05 -4.62 12.16
C ILE A 22 -12.35 -5.19 13.54
N ASP A 23 -13.15 -6.23 13.63
CA ASP A 23 -13.54 -6.88 14.89
C ASP A 23 -12.33 -7.53 15.60
N ASN A 24 -11.26 -7.81 14.86
CA ASN A 24 -10.01 -8.36 15.39
C ASN A 24 -8.90 -7.32 15.58
N GLY A 25 -9.21 -6.03 15.51
CA GLY A 25 -8.29 -4.96 15.92
C GLY A 25 -7.39 -4.42 14.79
N THR A 26 -7.63 -4.80 13.53
CA THR A 26 -6.92 -4.19 12.40
C THR A 26 -7.18 -2.67 12.39
N THR A 27 -6.12 -1.88 12.32
CA THR A 27 -6.17 -0.42 12.43
C THR A 27 -6.37 0.31 11.11
N ALA A 28 -6.10 -0.37 9.98
CA ALA A 28 -6.34 0.13 8.63
C ALA A 28 -6.52 -1.05 7.67
N ILE A 29 -7.30 -0.88 6.60
CA ILE A 29 -7.49 -1.90 5.57
C ILE A 29 -6.79 -1.45 4.30
N ILE A 30 -5.94 -2.34 3.74
CA ILE A 30 -5.38 -2.16 2.41
C ILE A 30 -6.28 -2.89 1.40
N ALA A 31 -7.08 -2.13 0.64
CA ALA A 31 -7.86 -2.68 -0.46
C ALA A 31 -7.00 -2.82 -1.72
N VAL A 32 -7.20 -3.90 -2.46
CA VAL A 32 -6.52 -4.19 -3.74
C VAL A 32 -5.00 -4.04 -3.71
N GLY A 33 -4.37 -4.43 -2.60
CA GLY A 33 -2.92 -4.64 -2.55
C GLY A 33 -2.51 -5.89 -3.34
N THR A 34 -1.21 -6.21 -3.36
CA THR A 34 -0.68 -7.37 -4.09
C THR A 34 -1.36 -8.69 -3.69
N THR A 35 -1.56 -8.92 -2.39
CA THR A 35 -2.27 -10.10 -1.86
C THR A 35 -3.75 -10.09 -2.24
N GLY A 36 -4.33 -8.90 -2.48
CA GLY A 36 -5.69 -8.72 -3.00
C GLY A 36 -5.83 -9.00 -4.49
N GLU A 37 -4.76 -9.48 -5.15
CA GLU A 37 -4.73 -9.85 -6.58
C GLU A 37 -5.04 -8.68 -7.52
N SER A 38 -4.58 -7.47 -7.17
CA SER A 38 -4.80 -6.25 -7.96
C SER A 38 -4.49 -6.42 -9.47
N PRO A 39 -3.43 -7.15 -9.90
CA PRO A 39 -3.13 -7.31 -11.33
C PRO A 39 -4.12 -8.20 -12.11
N THR A 40 -5.02 -8.90 -11.44
CA THR A 40 -6.01 -9.80 -12.08
C THR A 40 -7.39 -9.17 -12.19
N LEU A 41 -7.57 -7.98 -11.63
CA LEU A 41 -8.79 -7.19 -11.73
C LEU A 41 -8.69 -6.23 -12.91
N ASP A 42 -9.76 -6.06 -13.65
CA ASP A 42 -9.85 -4.95 -14.59
C ASP A 42 -10.02 -3.61 -13.85
N MET A 43 -9.90 -2.49 -14.56
CA MET A 43 -9.99 -1.14 -13.97
C MET A 43 -11.32 -0.92 -13.23
N GLN A 44 -12.42 -1.42 -13.77
CA GLN A 44 -13.74 -1.24 -13.20
C GLN A 44 -13.91 -2.07 -11.91
N GLU A 45 -13.49 -3.33 -11.94
CA GLU A 45 -13.49 -4.21 -10.75
C GLU A 45 -12.57 -3.68 -9.65
N HIS A 46 -11.40 -3.18 -10.04
CA HIS A 46 -10.43 -2.58 -9.10
C HIS A 46 -11.06 -1.41 -8.35
N CYS A 47 -11.66 -0.47 -9.06
CA CYS A 47 -12.37 0.67 -8.49
C CYS A 47 -13.56 0.25 -7.63
N GLU A 48 -14.32 -0.75 -8.07
CA GLU A 48 -15.46 -1.26 -7.32
C GLU A 48 -15.05 -1.90 -5.99
N VAL A 49 -13.95 -2.67 -5.95
CA VAL A 49 -13.44 -3.23 -4.69
C VAL A 49 -13.02 -2.13 -3.72
N ILE A 50 -12.38 -1.06 -4.20
CA ILE A 50 -12.02 0.09 -3.35
C ILE A 50 -13.28 0.73 -2.77
N ARG A 51 -14.26 1.04 -3.61
CA ARG A 51 -15.54 1.64 -3.22
C ARG A 51 -16.26 0.80 -2.17
N LEU A 52 -16.35 -0.51 -2.40
CA LEU A 52 -16.99 -1.45 -1.46
C LEU A 52 -16.23 -1.56 -0.14
N ALA A 53 -14.89 -1.57 -0.18
CA ALA A 53 -14.09 -1.59 1.05
C ALA A 53 -14.34 -0.34 1.92
N VAL A 54 -14.41 0.84 1.30
CA VAL A 54 -14.74 2.10 1.98
C VAL A 54 -16.18 2.05 2.55
N GLU A 55 -17.15 1.61 1.74
CA GLU A 55 -18.55 1.46 2.17
C GLU A 55 -18.67 0.50 3.37
N TYR A 56 -18.00 -0.65 3.31
CA TYR A 56 -18.09 -1.67 4.37
C TYR A 56 -17.30 -1.30 5.62
N ALA A 57 -16.19 -0.57 5.49
CA ALA A 57 -15.46 -0.04 6.64
C ALA A 57 -16.31 0.98 7.44
N ARG A 58 -17.21 1.74 6.79
CA ARG A 58 -18.13 2.72 7.43
C ARG A 58 -17.39 3.71 8.33
N GLY A 59 -16.18 4.11 7.99
CA GLY A 59 -15.36 5.00 8.79
C GLY A 59 -14.85 4.44 10.12
N ARG A 60 -15.03 3.15 10.39
CA ARG A 60 -14.50 2.48 11.62
C ARG A 60 -12.98 2.42 11.61
N VAL A 61 -12.41 2.23 10.44
CA VAL A 61 -10.96 2.26 10.18
C VAL A 61 -10.70 2.93 8.82
N PRO A 62 -9.54 3.56 8.60
CA PRO A 62 -9.18 4.08 7.30
C PRO A 62 -9.00 2.94 6.28
N VAL A 63 -9.37 3.22 5.02
CA VAL A 63 -9.11 2.37 3.87
C VAL A 63 -8.03 3.01 3.02
N ILE A 64 -6.97 2.25 2.76
CA ILE A 64 -5.85 2.61 1.91
C ILE A 64 -5.96 1.79 0.62
N ALA A 65 -6.01 2.43 -0.52
CA ALA A 65 -6.18 1.75 -1.80
C ALA A 65 -4.83 1.43 -2.46
N GLY A 66 -4.64 0.21 -2.92
CA GLY A 66 -3.52 -0.15 -3.77
C GLY A 66 -3.73 0.41 -5.18
N THR A 67 -2.96 1.41 -5.58
CA THR A 67 -3.15 2.12 -6.87
C THR A 67 -1.89 2.20 -7.72
N GLY A 68 -0.80 1.53 -7.30
CA GLY A 68 0.43 1.49 -8.06
C GLY A 68 0.32 0.68 -9.34
N SER A 69 0.89 1.19 -10.42
CA SER A 69 1.04 0.53 -11.72
C SER A 69 2.42 0.81 -12.31
N ASN A 70 2.83 0.00 -13.29
CA ASN A 70 4.02 0.26 -14.09
C ASN A 70 3.80 1.30 -15.21
N SER A 71 2.56 1.72 -15.42
CA SER A 71 2.15 2.86 -16.24
C SER A 71 1.81 4.05 -15.34
N THR A 72 2.47 5.19 -15.56
CA THR A 72 2.22 6.41 -14.76
C THR A 72 0.79 6.92 -14.96
N ILE A 73 0.25 6.83 -16.16
CA ILE A 73 -1.12 7.26 -16.47
C ILE A 73 -2.13 6.39 -15.72
N GLU A 74 -1.98 5.07 -15.77
CA GLU A 74 -2.84 4.13 -15.07
C GLU A 74 -2.77 4.32 -13.55
N ALA A 75 -1.56 4.55 -12.99
CA ALA A 75 -1.42 4.85 -11.57
C ALA A 75 -2.15 6.14 -11.17
N ILE A 76 -2.17 7.16 -12.04
CA ILE A 76 -2.93 8.39 -11.82
C ILE A 76 -4.44 8.10 -11.85
N GLU A 77 -4.93 7.38 -12.85
CA GLU A 77 -6.35 7.03 -13.01
C GLU A 77 -6.86 6.21 -11.82
N LEU A 78 -6.12 5.18 -11.40
CA LEU A 78 -6.44 4.38 -10.21
C LEU A 78 -6.45 5.22 -8.93
N THR A 79 -5.50 6.14 -8.79
CA THR A 79 -5.40 7.02 -7.62
C THR A 79 -6.55 8.03 -7.57
N GLN A 80 -7.00 8.55 -8.73
CA GLN A 80 -8.19 9.39 -8.84
C GLN A 80 -9.45 8.61 -8.45
N CYS A 81 -9.62 7.41 -9.01
CA CYS A 81 -10.72 6.53 -8.64
C CYS A 81 -10.78 6.25 -7.13
N ALA A 82 -9.62 5.98 -6.49
CA ALA A 82 -9.54 5.76 -5.06
C ALA A 82 -9.94 7.00 -4.25
N GLN A 83 -9.52 8.18 -4.67
CA GLN A 83 -9.93 9.45 -4.05
C GLN A 83 -11.43 9.68 -4.17
N GLU A 84 -12.00 9.47 -5.34
CA GLU A 84 -13.45 9.60 -5.58
C GLU A 84 -14.27 8.58 -4.78
N ALA A 85 -13.75 7.37 -4.59
CA ALA A 85 -14.36 6.34 -3.76
C ALA A 85 -14.29 6.65 -2.25
N GLY A 86 -13.52 7.66 -1.83
CA GLY A 86 -13.38 8.07 -0.44
C GLY A 86 -12.29 7.32 0.35
N ALA A 87 -11.31 6.72 -0.32
CA ALA A 87 -10.12 6.19 0.33
C ALA A 87 -9.36 7.30 1.06
N GLN A 88 -8.75 7.00 2.21
CA GLN A 88 -8.01 7.98 3.01
C GLN A 88 -6.54 8.13 2.59
N ALA A 89 -5.99 7.12 1.91
CA ALA A 89 -4.65 7.13 1.33
C ALA A 89 -4.54 6.12 0.20
N CYS A 90 -3.42 6.18 -0.54
CA CYS A 90 -3.08 5.20 -1.56
C CYS A 90 -1.74 4.53 -1.26
N LEU A 91 -1.62 3.25 -1.61
CA LEU A 91 -0.39 2.46 -1.55
C LEU A 91 0.08 2.18 -2.98
N LEU A 92 1.23 2.74 -3.36
CA LEU A 92 1.73 2.67 -4.73
C LEU A 92 2.99 1.79 -4.81
N VAL A 93 2.83 0.59 -5.36
CA VAL A 93 3.96 -0.31 -5.62
C VAL A 93 4.89 0.31 -6.67
N THR A 94 6.21 0.04 -6.55
CA THR A 94 7.18 0.44 -7.59
C THR A 94 6.79 -0.16 -8.95
N PRO A 95 6.96 0.59 -10.05
CA PRO A 95 6.75 0.06 -11.39
C PRO A 95 7.48 -1.27 -11.58
N TYR A 96 6.71 -2.30 -11.87
CA TYR A 96 7.19 -3.67 -12.07
C TYR A 96 7.44 -3.94 -13.56
N TYR A 97 8.28 -4.93 -13.88
CA TYR A 97 8.55 -5.42 -15.22
C TYR A 97 9.43 -4.48 -16.08
N ASN A 98 9.08 -3.21 -16.25
CA ASN A 98 9.77 -2.23 -17.14
C ASN A 98 11.03 -1.61 -16.53
N LYS A 99 11.35 -1.88 -15.26
CA LYS A 99 12.61 -1.53 -14.57
C LYS A 99 13.06 -0.07 -14.78
N PRO A 100 12.31 0.93 -14.33
CA PRO A 100 12.71 2.32 -14.44
C PRO A 100 14.01 2.61 -13.67
N THR A 101 14.73 3.64 -14.08
CA THR A 101 15.87 4.18 -13.33
C THR A 101 15.39 4.87 -12.05
N GLN A 102 16.30 5.19 -11.11
CA GLN A 102 15.95 5.94 -9.89
C GLN A 102 15.32 7.30 -10.20
N GLU A 103 15.80 7.99 -11.23
CA GLU A 103 15.17 9.23 -11.70
C GLU A 103 13.79 8.97 -12.31
N GLY A 104 13.63 7.91 -13.06
CA GLY A 104 12.32 7.48 -13.59
C GLY A 104 11.34 7.19 -12.46
N LEU A 105 11.75 6.51 -11.38
CA LEU A 105 10.95 6.30 -10.18
C LEU A 105 10.53 7.61 -9.52
N TYR A 106 11.49 8.52 -9.34
CA TYR A 106 11.21 9.85 -8.78
C TYR A 106 10.15 10.60 -9.61
N LEU A 107 10.32 10.65 -10.93
CA LEU A 107 9.38 11.34 -11.83
C LEU A 107 8.00 10.68 -11.86
N HIS A 108 7.95 9.34 -11.84
CA HIS A 108 6.71 8.57 -11.79
C HIS A 108 5.88 8.93 -10.54
N TYR A 109 6.44 8.79 -9.35
CA TYR A 109 5.73 9.08 -8.10
C TYR A 109 5.40 10.57 -7.95
N LYS A 110 6.30 11.45 -8.39
CA LYS A 110 6.05 12.89 -8.40
C LYS A 110 4.84 13.22 -9.28
N ALA A 111 4.75 12.64 -10.47
CA ALA A 111 3.62 12.88 -11.37
C ALA A 111 2.28 12.43 -10.77
N VAL A 112 2.24 11.25 -10.11
CA VAL A 112 1.04 10.79 -9.41
C VAL A 112 0.68 11.72 -8.25
N ALA A 113 1.66 12.14 -7.45
CA ALA A 113 1.44 13.01 -6.31
C ALA A 113 0.95 14.42 -6.71
N GLU A 114 1.46 14.95 -7.83
CA GLU A 114 1.03 16.25 -8.37
C GLU A 114 -0.36 16.20 -9.02
N ALA A 115 -0.72 15.04 -9.60
CA ALA A 115 -2.03 14.87 -10.24
C ALA A 115 -3.17 14.68 -9.25
N VAL A 116 -2.93 13.99 -8.11
CA VAL A 116 -3.98 13.61 -7.16
C VAL A 116 -3.57 13.96 -5.73
N PRO A 117 -4.24 14.94 -5.08
CA PRO A 117 -3.88 15.43 -3.75
C PRO A 117 -4.42 14.52 -2.62
N ILE A 118 -4.17 13.24 -2.69
CA ILE A 118 -4.46 12.24 -1.65
C ILE A 118 -3.15 11.81 -0.97
N PRO A 119 -3.13 11.47 0.32
CA PRO A 119 -1.95 10.88 0.95
C PRO A 119 -1.49 9.60 0.25
N GLN A 120 -0.20 9.49 -0.02
CA GLN A 120 0.39 8.39 -0.77
C GLN A 120 1.51 7.72 0.02
N ILE A 121 1.51 6.40 0.04
CA ILE A 121 2.53 5.56 0.65
C ILE A 121 3.24 4.82 -0.47
N LEU A 122 4.55 5.00 -0.58
CA LEU A 122 5.38 4.26 -1.52
C LEU A 122 5.41 2.77 -1.10
N TYR A 123 5.56 1.86 -2.07
CA TYR A 123 5.71 0.44 -1.75
C TYR A 123 6.88 -0.18 -2.49
N ASN A 124 7.90 -0.58 -1.74
CA ASN A 124 9.09 -1.25 -2.24
C ASN A 124 9.05 -2.74 -1.98
N VAL A 125 9.03 -3.56 -3.03
CA VAL A 125 9.01 -5.03 -2.95
C VAL A 125 9.82 -5.65 -4.11
N PRO A 126 11.15 -5.44 -4.14
CA PRO A 126 11.98 -5.80 -5.30
C PRO A 126 11.95 -7.31 -5.65
N GLY A 127 11.64 -8.18 -4.70
CA GLY A 127 11.46 -9.60 -4.94
C GLY A 127 10.29 -9.93 -5.88
N ARG A 128 9.31 -9.02 -6.01
CA ARG A 128 8.17 -9.16 -6.93
C ARG A 128 8.29 -8.28 -8.16
N THR A 129 8.76 -7.04 -7.98
CA THR A 129 8.77 -6.03 -9.04
C THR A 129 10.04 -6.04 -9.88
N VAL A 130 11.12 -6.65 -9.40
CA VAL A 130 12.47 -6.55 -9.97
C VAL A 130 12.94 -5.09 -10.08
N CYS A 131 12.34 -4.22 -9.27
CA CYS A 131 12.62 -2.79 -9.21
C CYS A 131 12.76 -2.39 -7.75
N ASP A 132 13.92 -1.85 -7.39
CA ASP A 132 14.25 -1.43 -6.02
C ASP A 132 14.37 0.09 -5.96
N ILE A 133 13.51 0.75 -5.20
CA ILE A 133 13.64 2.17 -4.92
C ILE A 133 14.64 2.38 -3.79
N LEU A 134 15.74 3.08 -4.08
CA LEU A 134 16.81 3.30 -3.12
C LEU A 134 16.42 4.37 -2.07
N PRO A 135 16.94 4.28 -0.82
CA PRO A 135 16.64 5.24 0.24
C PRO A 135 16.88 6.70 -0.13
N ALA A 136 17.91 7.00 -0.93
CA ALA A 136 18.17 8.35 -1.43
C ALA A 136 17.04 8.88 -2.35
N THR A 137 16.42 8.01 -3.15
CA THR A 137 15.26 8.36 -3.98
C THR A 137 14.02 8.58 -3.13
N VAL A 138 13.80 7.70 -2.14
CA VAL A 138 12.72 7.86 -1.14
C VAL A 138 12.85 9.19 -0.40
N ALA A 139 14.06 9.57 0.03
CA ALA A 139 14.30 10.83 0.73
C ALA A 139 13.99 12.07 -0.12
N ARG A 140 14.17 11.99 -1.45
CA ARG A 140 13.73 13.06 -2.37
C ARG A 140 12.21 13.12 -2.45
N LEU A 141 11.54 11.99 -2.56
CA LEU A 141 10.07 11.86 -2.62
C LEU A 141 9.41 12.29 -1.31
N ALA A 142 10.02 11.99 -0.17
CA ALA A 142 9.52 12.38 1.16
C ALA A 142 9.45 13.91 1.38
N ARG A 143 9.94 14.72 0.44
CA ARG A 143 9.80 16.18 0.44
C ARG A 143 8.52 16.64 -0.26
N ILE A 144 7.82 15.75 -0.94
CA ILE A 144 6.53 16.04 -1.58
C ILE A 144 5.44 15.88 -0.52
N PRO A 145 4.64 16.90 -0.23
CA PRO A 145 3.79 16.96 0.98
C PRO A 145 2.80 15.81 1.14
N ASN A 146 2.28 15.27 0.05
CA ASN A 146 1.31 14.18 0.07
C ASN A 146 1.94 12.78 -0.09
N ILE A 147 3.26 12.68 -0.20
CA ILE A 147 3.98 11.39 -0.07
C ILE A 147 4.38 11.24 1.40
N ILE A 148 3.58 10.50 2.16
CA ILE A 148 3.62 10.49 3.61
C ILE A 148 4.43 9.34 4.22
N GLY A 149 4.78 8.32 3.46
CA GLY A 149 5.48 7.15 3.99
C GLY A 149 5.90 6.14 2.93
N ILE A 150 6.47 5.04 3.42
CA ILE A 150 6.84 3.88 2.61
C ILE A 150 6.52 2.57 3.33
N LYS A 151 5.97 1.61 2.58
CA LYS A 151 5.98 0.18 2.91
C LYS A 151 7.25 -0.44 2.33
N GLU A 152 8.16 -0.85 3.21
CA GLU A 152 9.43 -1.48 2.85
C GLU A 152 9.34 -3.00 3.05
N ALA A 153 9.48 -3.76 1.99
CA ALA A 153 9.30 -5.21 2.00
C ALA A 153 10.53 -5.99 1.48
N THR A 154 11.72 -5.41 1.64
CA THR A 154 12.97 -6.14 1.34
C THR A 154 13.36 -7.13 2.44
N GLY A 155 12.83 -7.00 3.66
CA GLY A 155 13.31 -7.72 4.85
C GLY A 155 14.68 -7.22 5.36
N ASN A 156 15.26 -6.21 4.73
CA ASN A 156 16.57 -5.67 5.13
C ASN A 156 16.40 -4.55 6.18
N LEU A 157 16.71 -4.87 7.42
CA LEU A 157 16.57 -3.94 8.55
C LEU A 157 17.54 -2.74 8.50
N ASP A 158 18.65 -2.82 7.79
CA ASP A 158 19.56 -1.69 7.64
C ASP A 158 18.90 -0.56 6.83
N ARG A 159 17.96 -0.88 5.94
CA ARG A 159 17.16 0.12 5.23
C ARG A 159 16.31 0.99 6.16
N VAL A 160 15.81 0.42 7.26
CA VAL A 160 15.03 1.19 8.25
C VAL A 160 15.90 2.29 8.84
N ARG A 161 17.14 1.95 9.25
CA ARG A 161 18.10 2.90 9.81
C ARG A 161 18.48 4.00 8.81
N GLU A 162 18.71 3.60 7.57
CA GLU A 162 19.05 4.53 6.48
C GLU A 162 17.87 5.48 6.19
N LEU A 163 16.66 4.96 6.04
CA LEU A 163 15.45 5.76 5.81
C LEU A 163 15.19 6.72 6.97
N ARG A 164 15.35 6.27 8.23
CA ARG A 164 15.20 7.14 9.41
C ARG A 164 16.22 8.29 9.43
N THR A 165 17.41 8.06 8.89
CA THR A 165 18.46 9.08 8.81
C THR A 165 18.18 10.09 7.70
N LEU A 166 17.65 9.65 6.56
CA LEU A 166 17.53 10.46 5.35
C LEU A 166 16.17 11.16 5.20
N CYS A 167 15.11 10.58 5.73
CA CYS A 167 13.74 11.10 5.60
C CYS A 167 13.36 12.02 6.79
N PRO A 168 12.38 12.92 6.61
CA PRO A 168 11.80 13.69 7.70
C PRO A 168 11.28 12.78 8.83
N LYS A 169 11.23 13.28 10.08
CA LYS A 169 10.76 12.48 11.24
C LYS A 169 9.30 12.04 11.09
N GLU A 170 8.50 12.84 10.42
CA GLU A 170 7.07 12.64 10.16
C GLU A 170 6.82 11.61 9.05
N PHE A 171 7.85 11.26 8.27
CA PHE A 171 7.71 10.28 7.20
C PHE A 171 7.56 8.87 7.77
N GLU A 172 6.47 8.22 7.47
CA GLU A 172 6.08 6.94 8.07
C GLU A 172 6.77 5.76 7.39
N LEU A 173 7.27 4.82 8.20
CA LEU A 173 7.89 3.58 7.73
C LEU A 173 7.04 2.39 8.18
N TYR A 174 6.52 1.64 7.22
CA TYR A 174 5.78 0.40 7.46
C TYR A 174 6.56 -0.81 6.97
N SER A 175 6.60 -1.87 7.77
CA SER A 175 7.11 -3.16 7.31
C SER A 175 6.14 -3.78 6.30
N GLY A 176 6.68 -4.34 5.23
CA GLY A 176 5.93 -5.19 4.29
C GLY A 176 6.33 -6.66 4.38
N ASP A 177 7.14 -7.02 5.39
CA ASP A 177 7.64 -8.37 5.64
C ASP A 177 7.30 -8.80 7.06
N ASP A 178 6.42 -9.80 7.19
CA ASP A 178 5.92 -10.26 8.49
C ASP A 178 7.02 -10.85 9.37
N ALA A 179 8.02 -11.51 8.76
CA ALA A 179 9.09 -12.19 9.51
C ALA A 179 10.01 -11.22 10.27
N THR A 180 10.19 -10.00 9.76
CA THR A 180 11.05 -8.97 10.36
C THR A 180 10.28 -7.80 10.95
N ALA A 181 8.94 -7.88 11.00
CA ALA A 181 8.07 -6.76 11.36
C ALA A 181 8.34 -6.23 12.78
N MET A 182 8.54 -7.11 13.75
CA MET A 182 8.80 -6.70 15.13
C MET A 182 10.12 -5.92 15.25
N GLU A 183 11.20 -6.44 14.68
CA GLU A 183 12.49 -5.75 14.67
C GLU A 183 12.42 -4.44 13.89
N PHE A 184 11.66 -4.41 12.80
CA PHE A 184 11.41 -3.21 12.00
C PHE A 184 10.77 -2.10 12.86
N MET A 185 9.75 -2.45 13.65
CA MET A 185 9.08 -1.50 14.55
C MET A 185 10.00 -1.05 15.68
N LEU A 186 10.80 -1.95 16.28
CA LEU A 186 11.79 -1.59 17.29
C LEU A 186 12.87 -0.63 16.77
N LEU A 187 13.14 -0.64 15.48
CA LEU A 187 14.06 0.30 14.82
C LEU A 187 13.40 1.63 14.43
N GLY A 188 12.16 1.85 14.82
CA GLY A 188 11.42 3.10 14.61
C GLY A 188 10.39 3.06 13.48
N GLY A 189 9.99 1.88 13.01
CA GLY A 189 8.83 1.72 12.13
C GLY A 189 7.52 1.97 12.88
N GLN A 190 6.49 2.43 12.15
CA GLN A 190 5.17 2.73 12.72
C GLN A 190 4.24 1.51 12.79
N GLY A 191 4.55 0.45 12.04
CA GLY A 191 3.69 -0.73 12.00
C GLY A 191 4.03 -1.67 10.85
N VAL A 192 3.13 -2.61 10.60
CA VAL A 192 3.25 -3.61 9.55
C VAL A 192 2.00 -3.62 8.66
N ILE A 193 2.19 -3.67 7.35
CA ILE A 193 1.15 -3.98 6.37
C ILE A 193 1.32 -5.45 6.01
N SER A 194 0.65 -6.29 6.79
CA SER A 194 0.87 -7.72 6.92
C SER A 194 0.05 -8.55 5.93
N VAL A 195 0.58 -9.70 5.53
CA VAL A 195 -0.16 -10.77 4.85
C VAL A 195 -0.80 -11.70 5.88
N THR A 196 -0.12 -11.97 6.98
CA THR A 196 -0.57 -12.87 8.05
C THR A 196 -1.87 -12.40 8.70
N THR A 197 -2.15 -11.09 8.72
CA THR A 197 -3.43 -10.54 9.19
C THR A 197 -4.65 -11.11 8.47
N ASN A 198 -4.51 -11.62 7.25
CA ASN A 198 -5.65 -12.23 6.55
C ASN A 198 -6.19 -13.50 7.24
N VAL A 199 -5.37 -14.15 8.07
CA VAL A 199 -5.74 -15.37 8.81
C VAL A 199 -5.64 -15.23 10.32
N ALA A 200 -4.81 -14.32 10.83
CA ALA A 200 -4.55 -14.14 12.25
C ALA A 200 -4.46 -12.64 12.64
N PRO A 201 -5.50 -11.82 12.35
CA PRO A 201 -5.44 -10.37 12.58
C PRO A 201 -5.20 -10.01 14.05
N ARG A 202 -5.88 -10.69 14.98
CA ARG A 202 -5.72 -10.44 16.42
C ARG A 202 -4.28 -10.67 16.89
N ALA A 203 -3.65 -11.76 16.48
CA ALA A 203 -2.28 -12.06 16.87
C ALA A 203 -1.27 -11.02 16.35
N MET A 204 -1.49 -10.54 15.12
CA MET A 204 -0.67 -9.47 14.54
C MET A 204 -0.91 -8.11 15.17
N HIS A 205 -2.15 -7.85 15.62
CA HIS A 205 -2.48 -6.61 16.36
C HIS A 205 -1.82 -6.60 17.74
N ASP A 206 -1.78 -7.73 18.42
CA ASP A 206 -1.30 -7.86 19.79
C ASP A 206 0.25 -7.95 19.86
N MET A 207 0.94 -8.14 18.70
CA MET A 207 2.40 -8.15 18.59
C MET A 207 3.00 -6.76 18.80
#